data_aa0c8d76b335b82082b9d119165a09ad
#
_entry.id   aa0c8d76b335b82082b9d119165a09ad
#
_cell.length_a   1.000
_cell.length_b   1.000
_cell.length_c   1.000
_cell.angle_alpha   90.00
_cell.angle_beta   90.00
_cell.angle_gamma   90.00
#
_symmetry.space_group_name_H-M   'P 1'
#
loop_
_entity.id
_entity.type
_entity.pdbx_description
1 polymer ?
#
loop_
_entity_poly.entity_id
_entity_poly.type
_entity_poly.pdbx_seq_one_letter_code
_entity_poly.pdbx_strand_id
1 'polypeptide(L)' 'MTELYLKNSATGKRYRVVSVDKASKKITLEGEYSTFTEDYDPARFKELGYVLEKEDD' A
#
# COMPACT_ATOMS: atom_id res chain seq x y z
N MET A 1 -16.61 -2.09 -7.27
CA MET A 1 -15.84 -2.48 -6.08
C MET A 1 -14.73 -1.48 -5.83
N THR A 2 -14.46 -1.18 -4.59
CA THR A 2 -13.40 -0.24 -4.26
C THR A 2 -12.09 -0.99 -4.06
N GLU A 3 -11.05 -0.54 -4.74
CA GLU A 3 -9.71 -1.09 -4.55
C GLU A 3 -8.80 -0.04 -3.96
N LEU A 4 -7.87 -0.48 -3.12
CA LEU A 4 -6.88 0.40 -2.52
C LEU A 4 -5.51 0.15 -3.16
N TYR A 5 -4.81 1.23 -3.41
CA TYR A 5 -3.45 1.18 -3.95
C TYR A 5 -2.53 2.03 -3.08
N LEU A 6 -1.31 1.56 -2.93
CA LEU A 6 -0.25 2.32 -2.28
C LEU A 6 0.71 2.78 -3.37
N LYS A 7 0.75 4.09 -3.60
CA LYS A 7 1.58 4.67 -4.65
C LYS A 7 2.78 5.40 -4.04
N ASN A 8 3.94 5.14 -4.59
CA ASN A 8 5.14 5.89 -4.22
C ASN A 8 5.29 7.07 -5.16
N SER A 9 5.12 8.30 -4.65
CA SER A 9 5.16 9.51 -5.47
C SER A 9 6.56 9.81 -6.00
N ALA A 10 7.60 9.31 -5.34
CA ALA A 10 8.98 9.52 -5.79
C ALA A 10 9.34 8.65 -6.98
N THR A 11 8.88 7.40 -7.00
CA THR A 11 9.18 6.44 -8.08
C THR A 11 8.03 6.27 -9.07
N GLY A 12 6.83 6.66 -8.71
CA GLY A 12 5.63 6.45 -9.51
C GLY A 12 5.07 5.04 -9.47
N LYS A 13 5.67 4.15 -8.69
CA LYS A 13 5.20 2.77 -8.60
C LYS A 13 3.95 2.65 -7.76
N ARG A 14 3.03 1.78 -8.19
CA ARG A 14 1.79 1.49 -7.48
C ARG A 14 1.76 0.02 -7.08
N TYR A 15 1.26 -0.24 -5.88
CA TYR A 15 1.06 -1.58 -5.37
C TYR A 15 -0.39 -1.73 -4.92
N ARG A 16 -1.04 -2.83 -5.30
CA ARG A 16 -2.40 -3.08 -4.86
C ARG A 16 -2.39 -3.56 -3.41
N VAL A 17 -3.23 -2.96 -2.58
CA VAL A 17 -3.35 -3.37 -1.18
C VAL A 17 -4.25 -4.60 -1.12
N VAL A 18 -3.67 -5.74 -0.76
CA VAL A 18 -4.40 -7.00 -0.63
C VAL A 18 -5.16 -7.03 0.69
N SER A 19 -4.48 -6.68 1.77
CA SER A 19 -5.09 -6.66 3.09
C SER A 19 -4.30 -5.77 4.03
N VAL A 20 -4.97 -5.30 5.08
CA VAL A 20 -4.35 -4.52 6.16
C VAL A 20 -4.75 -5.15 7.47
N ASP A 21 -3.78 -5.55 8.28
CA ASP A 21 -4.01 -6.04 9.63
C ASP A 21 -3.61 -4.97 10.62
N LYS A 22 -4.60 -4.25 11.13
CA LYS A 22 -4.35 -3.17 12.08
C LYS A 22 -3.90 -3.68 13.45
N ALA A 23 -4.29 -4.88 13.81
CA ALA A 23 -3.93 -5.46 15.11
C ALA A 23 -2.43 -5.78 15.15
N SER A 24 -1.89 -6.35 14.09
CA SER A 24 -0.46 -6.65 14.01
C SER A 24 0.35 -5.55 13.35
N LYS A 25 -0.31 -4.52 12.82
CA LYS A 25 0.28 -3.41 12.07
C LYS A 25 1.07 -3.91 10.86
N LYS A 26 0.42 -4.74 10.06
CA LYS A 26 1.00 -5.29 8.84
C LYS A 26 0.10 -4.98 7.65
N ILE A 27 0.72 -4.72 6.52
CA ILE A 27 0.02 -4.50 5.26
C ILE A 27 0.59 -5.45 4.21
N THR A 28 -0.31 -6.12 3.48
CA THR A 28 0.07 -7.01 2.40
C THR A 28 -0.18 -6.32 1.08
N LEU A 29 0.85 -6.25 0.26
CA LEU A 29 0.83 -5.56 -1.03
C LEU A 29 1.10 -6.56 -2.14
N GLU A 30 0.45 -6.31 -3.30
CA GLU A 30 0.68 -7.11 -4.50
C GLU A 30 1.54 -6.31 -5.47
N GLY A 31 2.74 -6.81 -5.72
CA GLY A 31 3.64 -6.26 -6.72
C GLY A 31 3.41 -6.89 -8.09
N GLU A 32 4.32 -6.62 -9.01
CA GLU A 32 4.22 -7.11 -10.38
C GLU A 32 4.36 -8.63 -10.47
N TYR A 33 5.18 -9.22 -9.63
CA TYR A 33 5.53 -10.64 -9.70
C TYR A 33 5.18 -11.44 -8.45
N SER A 34 4.97 -10.76 -7.32
CA SER A 34 4.71 -11.46 -6.07
C SER A 34 3.99 -10.56 -5.08
N THR A 35 3.46 -11.17 -4.03
CA THR A 35 2.92 -10.42 -2.89
C THR A 35 3.95 -10.38 -1.79
N PHE A 36 3.93 -9.32 -1.01
CA PHE A 36 4.83 -9.16 0.12
C PHE A 36 4.13 -8.42 1.25
N THR A 37 4.63 -8.61 2.46
CA THR A 37 4.06 -7.99 3.66
C THR A 37 5.07 -7.01 4.24
N GLU A 38 4.58 -5.81 4.58
CA GLU A 38 5.38 -4.76 5.17
C GLU A 38 4.73 -4.24 6.45
N ASP A 39 5.48 -3.49 7.24
CA ASP A 39 4.93 -2.83 8.41
C ASP A 39 3.97 -1.72 7.98
N TYR A 40 2.80 -1.69 8.61
CA TYR A 40 1.82 -0.65 8.34
C TYR A 40 2.07 0.53 9.27
N ASP A 41 2.72 1.56 8.75
CA ASP A 41 3.02 2.79 9.47
C ASP A 41 2.68 3.99 8.57
N PRO A 42 1.47 4.56 8.72
CA PRO A 42 1.05 5.67 7.85
C PRO A 42 1.96 6.90 7.94
N ALA A 43 2.51 7.17 9.12
CA ALA A 43 3.42 8.31 9.28
C ALA A 43 4.71 8.10 8.48
N ARG A 44 5.26 6.89 8.54
CA ARG A 44 6.46 6.54 7.77
C ARG A 44 6.18 6.52 6.27
N PHE A 45 5.03 6.02 5.86
CA PHE A 45 4.63 6.03 4.45
C PHE A 45 4.61 7.45 3.91
N LYS A 46 4.08 8.38 4.68
CA LYS A 46 4.04 9.79 4.29
C LYS A 46 5.46 10.36 4.12
N GLU A 47 6.37 10.02 5.04
CA GLU A 47 7.76 10.46 4.96
C GLU A 47 8.47 9.89 3.73
N LEU A 48 8.15 8.66 3.36
CA LEU A 48 8.76 7.98 2.22
C LEU A 48 8.11 8.36 0.88
N GLY A 49 7.04 9.15 0.92
CA GLY A 49 6.35 9.59 -0.28
C GLY A 49 5.26 8.62 -0.75
N TYR A 50 4.81 7.73 0.11
CA TYR A 50 3.70 6.83 -0.22
C TYR A 50 2.36 7.49 0.04
N VAL A 51 1.43 7.26 -0.86
CA VAL A 51 0.06 7.79 -0.77
C VAL A 51 -0.92 6.64 -1.00
N LEU A 52 -1.93 6.55 -0.14
CA LEU A 52 -3.02 5.60 -0.35
C LEU A 52 -4.04 6.20 -1.31
N GLU A 53 -4.34 5.47 -2.37
CA GLU A 53 -5.33 5.86 -3.35
C GLU A 53 -6.47 4.87 -3.36
N LYS A 54 -7.69 5.39 -3.47
CA LYS A 54 -8.88 4.57 -3.70
C LYS A 54 -9.25 4.63 -5.17
N GLU A 55 -9.55 3.49 -5.74
CA GLU A 55 -10.05 3.41 -7.09
C GLU A 55 -11.39 2.70 -7.08
N ASP A 56 -12.43 3.41 -7.52
CA ASP A 56 -13.78 2.89 -7.61
C ASP A 56 -14.08 2.50 -9.05
N ASP A 57 -14.52 1.27 -9.18
CA ASP A 57 -14.95 0.76 -10.47
C ASP A 57 -16.46 0.88 -10.62
#